data_3507b34ba77e4ce1932024c25d701ed5
#
_entry.id   3507b34ba77e4ce1932024c25d701ed5
#
_cell.length_a   1.000
_cell.length_b   1.000
_cell.length_c   1.000
_cell.angle_alpha   90.00
_cell.angle_beta   90.00
_cell.angle_gamma   90.00
#
_symmetry.space_group_name_H-M   'P 1'
#
loop_
_entity.id
_entity.type
_entity.pdbx_description
1 polymer ?
#
loop_
_entity_poly.entity_id
_entity_poly.type
_entity_poly.pdbx_seq_one_letter_code
_entity_poly.pdbx_strand_id
1 'polypeptide(L)'
;MTRAVKTLRAVQWSMLASIPLYALLGELVGPRVRGADPALSYIFSTLAVGIVGTIFVVRRTLVLRAAANLATHPDDGLSLNHWQTGYIATYALCEALGLFGLVLRFRGSQLQQSLLFYVGAFVLIFFFSPREPASA
;
A
#
# COMPACT_ATOMS: atom_id res chain seq x y z
N MET A 1 19.61 -1.14 12.09
CA MET A 1 19.14 -1.39 10.72
C MET A 1 18.44 -2.74 10.57
N THR A 2 19.05 -3.84 10.98
CA THR A 2 18.43 -5.17 10.90
C THR A 2 17.09 -5.26 11.64
N ARG A 3 16.99 -4.65 12.82
CA ARG A 3 15.75 -4.59 13.59
C ARG A 3 14.67 -3.82 12.86
N ALA A 4 15.03 -2.69 12.23
CA ALA A 4 14.10 -1.88 11.46
C ALA A 4 13.54 -2.65 10.26
N VAL A 5 14.39 -3.38 9.53
CA VAL A 5 13.98 -4.22 8.41
C VAL A 5 13.04 -5.34 8.87
N LYS A 6 13.33 -5.97 10.00
CA LYS A 6 12.46 -7.01 10.58
C LYS A 6 11.09 -6.47 10.94
N THR A 7 11.04 -5.29 11.56
CA THR A 7 9.78 -4.63 11.91
C THR A 7 8.97 -4.30 10.67
N LEU A 8 9.62 -3.73 9.64
CA LEU A 8 8.94 -3.40 8.39
C LEU A 8 8.45 -4.65 7.65
N ARG A 9 9.19 -5.74 7.70
CA ARG A 9 8.74 -7.01 7.13
C ARG A 9 7.52 -7.55 7.85
N ALA A 10 7.48 -7.44 9.17
CA ALA A 10 6.30 -7.84 9.94
C ALA A 10 5.08 -6.99 9.54
N VAL A 11 5.25 -5.68 9.39
CA VAL A 11 4.20 -4.78 8.91
C VAL A 11 3.78 -5.16 7.49
N GLN A 12 4.73 -5.42 6.61
CA GLN A 12 4.44 -5.84 5.23
C GLN A 12 3.60 -7.11 5.19
N TRP A 13 4.00 -8.15 5.93
CA TRP A 13 3.27 -9.41 5.94
C TRP A 13 1.88 -9.25 6.54
N SER A 14 1.74 -8.44 7.60
CA SER A 14 0.44 -8.12 8.19
C SER A 14 -0.49 -7.44 7.18
N MET A 15 0.03 -6.48 6.44
CA MET A 15 -0.75 -5.76 5.43
C MET A 15 -1.06 -6.64 4.21
N LEU A 16 -0.12 -7.49 3.80
CA LEU A 16 -0.39 -8.48 2.76
C LEU A 16 -1.53 -9.43 3.14
N ALA A 17 -1.58 -9.85 4.40
CA ALA A 17 -2.66 -10.71 4.90
C ALA A 17 -4.00 -9.97 4.97
N SER A 18 -4.00 -8.66 5.19
CA SER A 18 -5.22 -7.84 5.24
C SER A 18 -5.97 -7.82 3.91
N ILE A 19 -5.27 -7.80 2.79
CA ILE A 19 -5.90 -7.68 1.46
C ILE A 19 -6.79 -8.88 1.15
N PRO A 20 -6.36 -10.15 1.30
CA PRO A 20 -7.25 -11.29 1.16
C PRO A 20 -8.43 -11.27 2.14
N LEU A 21 -8.23 -10.74 3.35
CA LEU A 21 -9.32 -10.59 4.32
C LEU A 21 -10.37 -9.59 3.83
N TYR A 22 -9.97 -8.48 3.22
CA TYR A 22 -10.90 -7.53 2.63
C TYR A 22 -11.70 -8.16 1.49
N ALA A 23 -11.03 -8.94 0.64
CA ALA A 23 -11.70 -9.64 -0.45
C ALA A 23 -12.72 -10.64 0.11
N LEU A 24 -12.35 -11.40 1.13
CA LEU A 24 -13.23 -12.36 1.78
C LEU A 24 -14.43 -11.68 2.45
N LEU A 25 -14.19 -10.59 3.17
CA LEU A 25 -15.26 -9.81 3.81
C LEU A 25 -16.24 -9.26 2.78
N GLY A 26 -15.74 -8.74 1.66
CA GLY A 26 -16.57 -8.25 0.59
C GLY A 26 -17.50 -9.31 0.01
N GLU A 27 -17.03 -10.55 -0.10
CA GLU A 27 -17.82 -11.67 -0.61
C GLU A 27 -18.80 -12.24 0.42
N LEU A 28 -18.40 -12.31 1.70
CA LEU A 28 -19.23 -12.92 2.75
C LEU A 28 -20.26 -11.97 3.33
N VAL A 29 -19.91 -10.69 3.49
CA VAL A 29 -20.72 -9.70 4.23
C VAL A 29 -21.26 -8.62 3.32
N GLY A 30 -20.66 -8.43 2.14
CA GLY A 30 -21.07 -7.39 1.21
C GLY A 30 -22.50 -7.56 0.73
N PRO A 31 -23.27 -6.46 0.64
CA PRO A 31 -24.63 -6.51 0.12
C PRO A 31 -24.61 -6.93 -1.35
N ARG A 32 -25.49 -7.86 -1.70
CA ARG A 32 -25.66 -8.32 -3.09
C ARG A 32 -26.54 -7.35 -3.88
N VAL A 33 -26.21 -6.07 -3.85
CA VAL A 33 -26.92 -5.04 -4.61
C VAL A 33 -26.32 -4.99 -6.02
N ARG A 34 -27.19 -5.10 -7.02
CA ARG A 34 -26.80 -4.95 -8.42
C ARG A 34 -26.97 -3.50 -8.83
N GLY A 35 -26.05 -2.97 -9.61
CA GLY A 35 -26.17 -1.64 -10.20
C GLY A 35 -25.37 -0.57 -9.48
N ALA A 36 -24.03 -0.76 -9.40
CA ALA A 36 -23.15 0.29 -8.94
C ALA A 36 -23.24 1.51 -9.87
N ASP A 37 -23.21 2.71 -9.27
CA ASP A 37 -23.12 3.95 -10.02
C ASP A 37 -21.76 4.00 -10.77
N PRO A 38 -21.76 4.15 -12.12
CA PRO A 38 -20.50 4.25 -12.87
C PRO A 38 -19.62 5.43 -12.41
N ALA A 39 -20.22 6.52 -11.94
CA ALA A 39 -19.50 7.69 -11.45
C ALA A 39 -18.62 7.33 -10.24
N LEU A 40 -19.10 6.45 -9.37
CA LEU A 40 -18.33 6.00 -8.20
C LEU A 40 -17.06 5.27 -8.61
N SER A 41 -17.14 4.39 -9.61
CA SER A 41 -15.99 3.67 -10.14
C SER A 41 -14.95 4.64 -10.73
N TYR A 42 -15.37 5.66 -11.47
CA TYR A 42 -14.47 6.68 -12.00
C TYR A 42 -13.81 7.50 -10.90
N ILE A 43 -14.54 7.89 -9.87
CA ILE A 43 -14.01 8.63 -8.74
C ILE A 43 -12.93 7.81 -8.03
N PHE A 44 -13.21 6.56 -7.69
CA PHE A 44 -12.23 5.70 -7.02
C PHE A 44 -11.03 5.38 -7.90
N SER A 45 -11.21 5.21 -9.20
CA SER A 45 -10.11 5.00 -10.13
C SER A 45 -9.20 6.23 -10.20
N THR A 46 -9.78 7.43 -10.23
CA THR A 46 -9.01 8.69 -10.22
C THR A 46 -8.23 8.83 -8.91
N LEU A 47 -8.87 8.54 -7.78
CA LEU A 47 -8.22 8.56 -6.47
C LEU A 47 -7.09 7.52 -6.40
N ALA A 48 -7.29 6.34 -6.99
CA ALA A 48 -6.27 5.29 -7.04
C ALA A 48 -5.03 5.75 -7.81
N VAL A 49 -5.21 6.42 -8.95
CA VAL A 49 -4.09 7.00 -9.71
C VAL A 49 -3.35 8.03 -8.86
N GLY A 50 -4.08 8.89 -8.16
CA GLY A 50 -3.49 9.86 -7.23
C GLY A 50 -2.70 9.20 -6.11
N ILE A 51 -3.21 8.12 -5.54
CA ILE A 51 -2.53 7.35 -4.50
C ILE A 51 -1.24 6.73 -5.05
N VAL A 52 -1.28 6.12 -6.22
CA VAL A 52 -0.07 5.55 -6.84
C VAL A 52 0.98 6.63 -7.08
N GLY A 53 0.58 7.80 -7.59
CA GLY A 53 1.49 8.94 -7.74
C GLY A 53 2.08 9.38 -6.41
N THR A 54 1.27 9.45 -5.35
CA THR A 54 1.72 9.78 -4.00
C THR A 54 2.71 8.74 -3.46
N ILE A 55 2.50 7.47 -3.72
CA ILE A 55 3.43 6.39 -3.35
C ILE A 55 4.81 6.66 -3.96
N PHE A 56 4.87 6.98 -5.25
CA PHE A 56 6.15 7.27 -5.90
C PHE A 56 6.83 8.49 -5.32
N VAL A 57 6.07 9.55 -5.00
CA VAL A 57 6.62 10.76 -4.36
C VAL A 57 7.16 10.44 -2.97
N VAL A 58 6.41 9.71 -2.15
CA VAL A 58 6.84 9.31 -0.81
C VAL A 58 8.10 8.45 -0.87
N ARG A 59 8.14 7.49 -1.78
CA ARG A 59 9.33 6.64 -1.94
C ARG A 59 10.54 7.46 -2.36
N ARG A 60 10.38 8.38 -3.31
CA ARG A 60 11.48 9.22 -3.77
C ARG A 60 12.00 10.14 -2.67
N THR A 61 11.10 10.77 -1.92
CA THR A 61 11.47 11.78 -0.93
C THR A 61 11.88 11.19 0.41
N LEU A 62 11.17 10.19 0.90
CA LEU A 62 11.42 9.63 2.23
C LEU A 62 12.29 8.38 2.21
N VAL A 63 12.06 7.48 1.26
CA VAL A 63 12.79 6.20 1.23
C VAL A 63 14.12 6.34 0.53
N LEU A 64 14.14 6.79 -0.73
CA LEU A 64 15.36 6.80 -1.54
C LEU A 64 16.37 7.83 -1.05
N ARG A 65 15.92 9.02 -0.67
CA ARG A 65 16.82 10.04 -0.11
C ARG A 65 17.37 9.61 1.22
N ALA A 66 16.55 9.06 2.10
CA ALA A 66 17.00 8.57 3.39
C ALA A 66 17.96 7.38 3.22
N ALA A 67 17.66 6.46 2.29
CA ALA A 67 18.56 5.34 1.99
C ALA A 67 19.92 5.82 1.48
N ALA A 68 19.93 6.82 0.59
CA ALA A 68 21.19 7.39 0.08
C ALA A 68 22.00 8.04 1.22
N ASN A 69 21.33 8.75 2.13
CA ASN A 69 22.01 9.35 3.28
C ASN A 69 22.51 8.30 4.27
N LEU A 70 21.74 7.24 4.53
CA LEU A 70 22.14 6.15 5.41
C LEU A 70 23.30 5.34 4.85
N ALA A 71 23.48 5.29 3.52
CA ALA A 71 24.61 4.63 2.91
C ALA A 71 25.94 5.28 3.30
N THR A 72 25.95 6.60 3.48
CA THR A 72 27.16 7.36 3.90
C THR A 72 27.18 7.67 5.39
N HIS A 73 26.03 7.77 6.04
CA HIS A 73 25.88 8.08 7.46
C HIS A 73 24.95 7.06 8.13
N PRO A 74 25.43 5.81 8.41
CA PRO A 74 24.56 4.75 8.92
C PRO A 74 23.94 5.03 10.29
N ASP A 75 24.54 5.93 11.07
CA ASP A 75 24.09 6.27 12.43
C ASP A 75 23.14 7.47 12.47
N ASP A 76 22.74 8.01 11.32
CA ASP A 76 21.82 9.14 11.27
C ASP A 76 20.39 8.69 11.62
N GLY A 77 19.97 8.98 12.85
CA GLY A 77 18.66 8.61 13.35
C GLY A 77 17.50 9.29 12.61
N LEU A 78 17.70 10.52 12.13
CA LEU A 78 16.68 11.24 11.36
C LEU A 78 16.43 10.55 10.01
N SER A 79 17.47 10.17 9.30
CA SER A 79 17.36 9.46 8.03
C SER A 79 16.74 8.08 8.21
N LEU A 80 17.09 7.36 9.29
CA LEU A 80 16.48 6.09 9.61
C LEU A 80 14.97 6.23 9.85
N ASN A 81 14.57 7.27 10.59
CA ASN A 81 13.17 7.54 10.84
C ASN A 81 12.41 7.87 9.56
N HIS A 82 12.98 8.70 8.68
CA HIS A 82 12.39 9.01 7.37
C HIS A 82 12.25 7.76 6.50
N TRP A 83 13.26 6.88 6.51
CA TRP A 83 13.24 5.64 5.77
C TRP A 83 12.12 4.71 6.23
N GLN A 84 11.99 4.51 7.55
CA GLN A 84 10.92 3.70 8.12
C GLN A 84 9.54 4.30 7.84
N THR A 85 9.39 5.60 8.05
CA THR A 85 8.13 6.32 7.80
C THR A 85 7.72 6.22 6.34
N GLY A 86 8.67 6.31 5.42
CA GLY A 86 8.41 6.16 3.99
C GLY A 86 7.86 4.79 3.64
N TYR A 87 8.39 3.72 4.21
CA TYR A 87 7.87 2.37 4.00
C TYR A 87 6.48 2.20 4.61
N ILE A 88 6.27 2.65 5.82
CA ILE A 88 4.96 2.56 6.49
C ILE A 88 3.90 3.35 5.71
N ALA A 89 4.23 4.56 5.27
CA ALA A 89 3.34 5.38 4.45
C ALA A 89 3.02 4.70 3.12
N THR A 90 4.00 4.08 2.48
CA THR A 90 3.80 3.32 1.25
C THR A 90 2.81 2.17 1.47
N TYR A 91 2.99 1.40 2.53
CA TYR A 91 2.09 0.29 2.84
C TYR A 91 0.68 0.77 3.19
N ALA A 92 0.56 1.85 3.94
CA ALA A 92 -0.73 2.45 4.27
C ALA A 92 -1.49 2.92 3.02
N LEU A 93 -0.79 3.53 2.07
CA LEU A 93 -1.37 3.97 0.81
C LEU A 93 -1.80 2.77 -0.06
N CYS A 94 -0.98 1.71 -0.10
CA CYS A 94 -1.34 0.48 -0.80
C CYS A 94 -2.58 -0.18 -0.18
N GLU A 95 -2.67 -0.18 1.15
CA GLU A 95 -3.82 -0.72 1.85
C GLU A 95 -5.08 0.09 1.58
N ALA A 96 -4.96 1.41 1.44
CA ALA A 96 -6.09 2.26 1.04
C ALA A 96 -6.66 1.84 -0.32
N LEU A 97 -5.82 1.41 -1.26
CA LEU A 97 -6.30 0.84 -2.53
C LEU A 97 -7.14 -0.42 -2.32
N GLY A 98 -6.71 -1.30 -1.42
CA GLY A 98 -7.47 -2.49 -1.05
C GLY A 98 -8.82 -2.14 -0.43
N LEU A 99 -8.86 -1.14 0.43
CA LEU A 99 -10.10 -0.63 1.02
C LEU A 99 -11.03 -0.03 -0.02
N PHE A 100 -10.51 0.64 -1.04
CA PHE A 100 -11.33 1.11 -2.16
C PHE A 100 -12.03 -0.04 -2.87
N GLY A 101 -11.31 -1.15 -3.10
CA GLY A 101 -11.91 -2.35 -3.66
C GLY A 101 -13.06 -2.88 -2.79
N LEU A 102 -12.87 -2.91 -1.48
CA LEU A 102 -13.90 -3.34 -0.53
C LEU A 102 -15.11 -2.41 -0.56
N VAL A 103 -14.92 -1.09 -0.54
CA VAL A 103 -16.00 -0.11 -0.60
C VAL A 103 -16.77 -0.24 -1.91
N LEU A 104 -16.08 -0.38 -3.04
CA LEU A 104 -16.73 -0.59 -4.33
C LEU A 104 -17.58 -1.85 -4.31
N ARG A 105 -17.09 -2.93 -3.73
CA ARG A 105 -17.83 -4.18 -3.63
C ARG A 105 -19.10 -4.01 -2.78
N PHE A 106 -19.01 -3.30 -1.67
CA PHE A 106 -20.16 -3.00 -0.83
C PHE A 106 -21.18 -2.10 -1.52
N ARG A 107 -20.76 -1.27 -2.47
CA ARG A 107 -21.64 -0.40 -3.25
C ARG A 107 -22.19 -1.07 -4.50
N GLY A 108 -21.97 -2.37 -4.65
CA GLY A 108 -22.57 -3.16 -5.72
C GLY A 108 -21.74 -3.32 -6.99
N SER A 109 -20.46 -2.92 -6.96
CA SER A 109 -19.56 -3.14 -8.09
C SER A 109 -19.32 -4.62 -8.33
N GLN A 110 -19.02 -4.98 -9.58
CA GLN A 110 -18.68 -6.35 -9.93
C GLN A 110 -17.38 -6.76 -9.27
N LEU A 111 -17.26 -8.06 -8.95
CA LEU A 111 -16.05 -8.61 -8.34
C LEU A 111 -14.79 -8.30 -9.16
N GLN A 112 -14.88 -8.32 -10.50
CA GLN A 112 -13.74 -8.01 -11.36
C GLN A 112 -13.17 -6.61 -11.12
N GLN A 113 -14.02 -5.61 -10.92
CA GLN A 113 -13.56 -4.25 -10.63
C GLN A 113 -12.90 -4.16 -9.26
N SER A 114 -13.47 -4.80 -8.25
CA SER A 114 -12.89 -4.87 -6.91
C SER A 114 -11.59 -5.66 -6.90
N LEU A 115 -11.50 -6.75 -7.66
CA LEU A 115 -10.28 -7.56 -7.77
C LEU A 115 -9.11 -6.75 -8.32
N LEU A 116 -9.33 -5.83 -9.25
CA LEU A 116 -8.26 -4.96 -9.75
C LEU A 116 -7.62 -4.16 -8.63
N PHE A 117 -8.42 -3.62 -7.71
CA PHE A 117 -7.91 -2.89 -6.55
C PHE A 117 -7.20 -3.82 -5.57
N TYR A 118 -7.76 -5.00 -5.26
CA TYR A 118 -7.15 -5.96 -4.35
C TYR A 118 -5.81 -6.47 -4.88
N VAL A 119 -5.78 -6.90 -6.13
CA VAL A 119 -4.57 -7.41 -6.76
C VAL A 119 -3.53 -6.30 -6.88
N GLY A 120 -3.93 -5.10 -7.28
CA GLY A 120 -3.03 -3.94 -7.36
C GLY A 120 -2.41 -3.63 -6.01
N ALA A 121 -3.21 -3.57 -4.94
CA ALA A 121 -2.73 -3.33 -3.59
C ALA A 121 -1.76 -4.42 -3.13
N PHE A 122 -2.12 -5.68 -3.33
CA PHE A 122 -1.30 -6.82 -2.94
C PHE A 122 0.05 -6.82 -3.66
N VAL A 123 0.04 -6.62 -4.99
CA VAL A 123 1.26 -6.60 -5.81
C VAL A 123 2.16 -5.43 -5.38
N LEU A 124 1.59 -4.25 -5.14
CA LEU A 124 2.36 -3.09 -4.71
C LEU A 124 3.01 -3.31 -3.34
N ILE A 125 2.28 -3.86 -2.37
CA ILE A 125 2.83 -4.16 -1.04
C ILE A 125 3.95 -5.20 -1.17
N PHE A 126 3.74 -6.24 -1.95
CA PHE A 126 4.75 -7.28 -2.18
C PHE A 126 5.97 -6.74 -2.90
N PHE A 127 5.77 -5.92 -3.92
CA PHE A 127 6.85 -5.33 -4.72
C PHE A 127 7.74 -4.40 -3.88
N PHE A 128 7.15 -3.64 -2.96
CA PHE A 128 7.87 -2.70 -2.12
C PHE A 128 8.37 -3.35 -0.81
N SER A 129 9.03 -4.50 -0.93
CA SER A 129 9.67 -5.17 0.22
C SER A 129 10.74 -4.28 0.85
N PRO A 130 10.86 -4.25 2.19
CA PRO A 130 11.91 -3.48 2.84
C PRO A 130 13.28 -4.03 2.47
N ARG A 131 14.17 -3.15 2.06
CA ARG A 131 15.57 -3.50 1.73
C ARG A 131 16.50 -2.58 2.52
N GLU A 132 17.54 -3.17 3.09
CA GLU A 132 18.57 -2.39 3.74
C GLU A 132 19.23 -1.45 2.73
N PRO A 133 19.48 -0.17 3.12
CA PRO A 133 20.26 0.72 2.28
C PRO A 133 21.63 0.13 2.02
N ALA A 134 22.12 0.26 0.79
CA ALA A 134 23.45 -0.20 0.45
C ALA A 134 24.49 0.55 1.30
N SER A 135 25.32 -0.20 2.01
CA SER A 135 26.48 0.38 2.70
C SER A 135 27.52 0.78 1.68
N ALA A 136 27.96 2.01 1.76
CA ALA A 136 29.05 2.50 0.91
C ALA A 136 30.39 1.85 1.26
#